data_7ae0957a06a6ec70223ee136f342195a
#
_entry.id   7ae0957a06a6ec70223ee136f342195a
#
_cell.length_a   1.000
_cell.length_b   1.000
_cell.length_c   1.000
_cell.angle_alpha   90.00
_cell.angle_beta   90.00
_cell.angle_gamma   90.00
#
_symmetry.space_group_name_H-M   'P 1'
#
loop_
_entity.id
_entity.type
_entity.pdbx_description
1 polymer ?
#
loop_
_entity_poly.entity_id
_entity_poly.type
_entity_poly.pdbx_seq_one_letter_code
_entity_poly.pdbx_strand_id
1 'polypeptide(L)'
;SFQTYIQRLKAGFIANLILYLKMNEFQYRGLTSGEIAMARPVFGDLINYAEVKIFNTPYLPWQPVNIFMAPNGNLFVHKQHFYQDYSNCSLDLQAIFIHELAHILQFQQKTNVILKGMLLQTGYYLSFKKYNPYHYQFIQTKTFTSYNIEQQGDIARDIFLKKIPNIILNQ
;
A
#
# COMPACT_ATOMS: atom_id res chain seq x y z
N SER A 1 -16.49 -28.14 35.86
CA SER A 1 -16.24 -27.17 36.93
C SER A 1 -16.70 -25.78 36.48
N PHE A 2 -16.88 -24.87 37.42
CA PHE A 2 -17.22 -23.46 37.14
C PHE A 2 -16.21 -22.79 36.17
N GLN A 3 -14.94 -23.06 36.37
CA GLN A 3 -13.88 -22.54 35.44
C GLN A 3 -14.07 -23.03 34.00
N THR A 4 -14.42 -24.29 33.79
CA THR A 4 -14.71 -24.84 32.46
C THR A 4 -15.92 -24.15 31.82
N TYR A 5 -16.94 -23.85 32.60
CA TYR A 5 -18.13 -23.12 32.15
C TYR A 5 -17.78 -21.69 31.71
N ILE A 6 -17.01 -20.96 32.52
CA ILE A 6 -16.53 -19.60 32.17
C ILE A 6 -15.67 -19.61 30.91
N GLN A 7 -14.79 -20.59 30.74
CA GLN A 7 -13.98 -20.71 29.54
C GLN A 7 -14.83 -20.93 28.28
N ARG A 8 -15.88 -21.75 28.38
CA ARG A 8 -16.82 -21.99 27.27
C ARG A 8 -17.60 -20.73 26.91
N LEU A 9 -18.05 -19.95 27.89
CA LEU A 9 -18.71 -18.67 27.66
C LEU A 9 -17.78 -17.68 26.97
N LYS A 10 -16.54 -17.57 27.43
CA LYS A 10 -15.53 -16.70 26.79
C LYS A 10 -15.25 -17.13 25.35
N ALA A 11 -15.10 -18.43 25.10
CA ALA A 11 -14.88 -18.93 23.75
C ALA A 11 -16.07 -18.64 22.84
N GLY A 12 -17.30 -18.81 23.33
CA GLY A 12 -18.51 -18.47 22.58
C GLY A 12 -18.60 -16.97 22.25
N PHE A 13 -18.26 -16.11 23.20
CA PHE A 13 -18.21 -14.66 22.99
C PHE A 13 -17.18 -14.29 21.94
N ILE A 14 -15.97 -14.83 22.04
CA ILE A 14 -14.90 -14.58 21.07
C ILE A 14 -15.30 -15.07 19.67
N ALA A 15 -15.89 -16.26 19.56
CA ALA A 15 -16.37 -16.80 18.30
C ALA A 15 -17.43 -15.89 17.66
N ASN A 16 -18.40 -15.42 18.45
CA ASN A 16 -19.41 -14.49 17.96
C ASN A 16 -18.84 -13.14 17.55
N LEU A 17 -17.84 -12.64 18.28
CA LEU A 17 -17.14 -11.40 17.94
C LEU A 17 -16.38 -11.54 16.62
N ILE A 18 -15.68 -12.67 16.42
CA ILE A 18 -14.99 -12.98 15.17
C ILE A 18 -15.96 -12.99 13.99
N LEU A 19 -17.13 -13.64 14.14
CA LEU A 19 -18.16 -13.68 13.10
C LEU A 19 -18.77 -12.29 12.87
N TYR A 20 -19.05 -11.55 13.91
CA TYR A 20 -19.58 -10.19 13.80
C TYR A 20 -18.63 -9.24 13.05
N LEU A 21 -17.34 -9.31 13.37
CA LEU A 21 -16.29 -8.52 12.71
C LEU A 21 -15.87 -9.10 11.37
N LYS A 22 -16.46 -10.24 10.94
CA LYS A 22 -16.08 -10.96 9.71
C LYS A 22 -14.60 -11.33 9.64
N MET A 23 -13.96 -11.54 10.79
CA MET A 23 -12.55 -11.93 10.85
C MET A 23 -12.27 -13.31 10.29
N ASN A 24 -13.31 -14.19 10.21
CA ASN A 24 -13.23 -15.48 9.56
C ASN A 24 -13.01 -15.37 8.04
N GLU A 25 -13.30 -14.22 7.43
CA GLU A 25 -13.04 -13.93 6.02
C GLU A 25 -11.69 -13.23 5.80
N PHE A 26 -11.02 -12.87 6.89
CA PHE A 26 -9.73 -12.20 6.82
C PHE A 26 -8.65 -13.11 6.26
N GLN A 27 -7.97 -12.62 5.23
CA GLN A 27 -6.86 -13.31 4.58
C GLN A 27 -5.71 -12.34 4.36
N TYR A 28 -4.50 -12.89 4.38
CA TYR A 28 -3.31 -12.17 3.98
C TYR A 28 -2.32 -13.13 3.32
N ARG A 29 -1.41 -12.58 2.54
CA ARG A 29 -0.34 -13.32 1.91
C ARG A 29 0.92 -12.45 1.75
N GLY A 30 2.06 -13.09 1.54
CA GLY A 30 3.27 -12.42 1.07
C GLY A 30 3.20 -12.11 -0.43
N LEU A 31 4.24 -11.50 -0.94
CA LEU A 31 4.38 -11.25 -2.37
C LEU A 31 4.71 -12.55 -3.11
N THR A 32 4.18 -12.68 -4.32
CA THR A 32 4.54 -13.77 -5.23
C THR A 32 5.90 -13.49 -5.91
N SER A 33 6.51 -14.54 -6.45
CA SER A 33 7.73 -14.38 -7.25
C SER A 33 7.52 -13.50 -8.49
N GLY A 34 6.32 -13.57 -9.09
CA GLY A 34 5.95 -12.71 -10.22
C GLY A 34 5.85 -11.24 -9.83
N GLU A 35 5.26 -10.94 -8.68
CA GLU A 35 5.17 -9.57 -8.14
C GLU A 35 6.56 -9.00 -7.82
N ILE A 36 7.44 -9.80 -7.21
CA ILE A 36 8.82 -9.40 -6.94
C ILE A 36 9.58 -9.16 -8.25
N ALA A 37 9.45 -10.06 -9.22
CA ALA A 37 10.08 -9.89 -10.54
C ALA A 37 9.59 -8.64 -11.27
N MET A 38 8.31 -8.29 -11.11
CA MET A 38 7.73 -7.06 -11.66
C MET A 38 8.25 -5.80 -10.96
N ALA A 39 8.48 -5.87 -9.66
CA ALA A 39 8.94 -4.73 -8.85
C ALA A 39 10.45 -4.45 -8.97
N ARG A 40 11.29 -5.47 -9.13
CA ARG A 40 12.75 -5.35 -9.16
C ARG A 40 13.30 -4.37 -10.20
N PRO A 41 12.79 -4.30 -11.44
CA PRO A 41 13.25 -3.30 -12.40
C PRO A 41 13.05 -1.85 -11.92
N VAL A 42 12.09 -1.60 -11.03
CA VAL A 42 11.78 -0.27 -10.48
C VAL A 42 12.59 -0.01 -9.21
N PHE A 43 12.55 -0.94 -8.25
CA PHE A 43 13.06 -0.73 -6.89
C PHE A 43 14.36 -1.48 -6.59
N GLY A 44 14.78 -2.40 -7.47
CA GLY A 44 15.95 -3.25 -7.18
C GLY A 44 15.76 -4.02 -5.88
N ASP A 45 16.77 -3.99 -5.05
CA ASP A 45 16.78 -4.60 -3.71
C ASP A 45 16.55 -3.57 -2.58
N LEU A 46 16.06 -2.37 -2.92
CA LEU A 46 15.76 -1.35 -1.91
C LEU A 46 14.60 -1.73 -1.00
N ILE A 47 13.65 -2.53 -1.50
CA ILE A 47 12.54 -3.06 -0.71
C ILE A 47 12.92 -4.43 -0.15
N ASN A 48 12.70 -4.65 1.13
CA ASN A 48 12.70 -5.99 1.71
C ASN A 48 11.36 -6.66 1.39
N TYR A 49 11.30 -7.34 0.25
CA TYR A 49 10.07 -7.97 -0.26
C TYR A 49 9.51 -9.04 0.66
N ALA A 50 10.36 -9.73 1.41
CA ALA A 50 9.95 -10.80 2.32
C ALA A 50 9.08 -10.30 3.49
N GLU A 51 9.23 -9.03 3.87
CA GLU A 51 8.46 -8.42 4.95
C GLU A 51 7.09 -7.91 4.51
N VAL A 52 6.85 -7.80 3.20
CA VAL A 52 5.61 -7.21 2.68
C VAL A 52 4.48 -8.23 2.73
N LYS A 53 3.34 -7.81 3.28
CA LYS A 53 2.10 -8.59 3.28
C LYS A 53 1.00 -7.80 2.58
N ILE A 54 0.10 -8.54 1.93
CA ILE A 54 -1.12 -8.00 1.32
C ILE A 54 -2.30 -8.53 2.11
N PHE A 55 -3.16 -7.63 2.59
CA PHE A 55 -4.34 -7.94 3.39
C PHE A 55 -5.61 -7.70 2.58
N ASN A 56 -6.59 -8.59 2.69
CA ASN A 56 -7.90 -8.48 2.03
C ASN A 56 -8.90 -7.61 2.82
N THR A 57 -8.41 -6.67 3.58
CA THR A 57 -9.22 -5.78 4.41
C THR A 57 -8.76 -4.34 4.21
N PRO A 58 -9.68 -3.35 4.26
CA PRO A 58 -9.27 -1.96 4.24
C PRO A 58 -8.49 -1.59 5.50
N TYR A 59 -7.55 -0.65 5.36
CA TYR A 59 -6.81 -0.10 6.48
C TYR A 59 -7.70 0.79 7.37
N LEU A 60 -8.57 1.58 6.73
CA LEU A 60 -9.54 2.45 7.39
C LEU A 60 -10.96 1.98 7.03
N PRO A 61 -11.94 2.07 7.98
CA PRO A 61 -13.32 1.65 7.70
C PRO A 61 -13.96 2.36 6.50
N TRP A 62 -13.52 3.57 6.18
CA TRP A 62 -14.02 4.39 5.07
C TRP A 62 -13.12 4.38 3.83
N GLN A 63 -12.11 3.51 3.79
CA GLN A 63 -11.29 3.35 2.58
C GLN A 63 -12.19 2.98 1.39
N PRO A 64 -12.18 3.77 0.29
CA PRO A 64 -12.97 3.44 -0.89
C PRO A 64 -12.56 2.10 -1.50
N VAL A 65 -13.51 1.41 -2.11
CA VAL A 65 -13.31 0.04 -2.62
C VAL A 65 -12.17 -0.07 -3.62
N ASN A 66 -12.05 0.92 -4.52
CA ASN A 66 -11.03 0.92 -5.58
C ASN A 66 -9.72 1.62 -5.18
N ILE A 67 -9.59 1.99 -3.92
CA ILE A 67 -8.38 2.64 -3.41
C ILE A 67 -7.57 1.64 -2.59
N PHE A 68 -6.32 1.46 -2.97
CA PHE A 68 -5.33 0.69 -2.22
C PHE A 68 -4.62 1.61 -1.23
N MET A 69 -4.19 1.07 -0.10
CA MET A 69 -3.44 1.82 0.90
C MET A 69 -2.26 1.00 1.40
N ALA A 70 -1.11 1.64 1.53
CA ALA A 70 0.11 1.01 2.03
C ALA A 70 0.82 1.89 3.09
N PRO A 71 0.16 2.21 4.22
CA PRO A 71 0.65 3.21 5.17
C PRO A 71 1.71 2.69 6.13
N ASN A 72 1.83 1.36 6.32
CA ASN A 72 2.61 0.74 7.40
C ASN A 72 3.54 -0.38 6.93
N GLY A 73 3.95 -0.37 5.67
CA GLY A 73 4.82 -1.41 5.11
C GLY A 73 4.08 -2.62 4.56
N ASN A 74 2.75 -2.60 4.59
CA ASN A 74 1.87 -3.64 4.06
C ASN A 74 0.83 -3.01 3.14
N LEU A 75 0.28 -3.81 2.23
CA LEU A 75 -0.77 -3.39 1.30
C LEU A 75 -2.15 -3.80 1.83
N PHE A 76 -3.08 -2.86 1.86
CA PHE A 76 -4.46 -3.06 2.29
C PHE A 76 -5.40 -2.81 1.11
N VAL A 77 -6.15 -3.83 0.73
CA VAL A 77 -7.11 -3.78 -0.37
C VAL A 77 -8.45 -4.34 0.09
N HIS A 78 -9.54 -3.86 -0.51
CA HIS A 78 -10.83 -4.50 -0.31
C HIS A 78 -10.81 -5.93 -0.89
N LYS A 79 -11.62 -6.81 -0.32
CA LYS A 79 -11.70 -8.24 -0.65
C LYS A 79 -11.80 -8.51 -2.15
N GLN A 80 -12.57 -7.70 -2.89
CA GLN A 80 -12.75 -7.85 -4.34
C GLN A 80 -11.50 -7.54 -5.16
N HIS A 81 -10.51 -6.85 -4.58
CA HIS A 81 -9.23 -6.54 -5.20
C HIS A 81 -8.06 -7.36 -4.63
N PHE A 82 -8.36 -8.35 -3.81
CA PHE A 82 -7.38 -9.27 -3.28
C PHE A 82 -7.08 -10.38 -4.29
N TYR A 83 -6.21 -10.08 -5.25
CA TYR A 83 -5.83 -11.02 -6.31
C TYR A 83 -4.73 -11.96 -5.84
N GLN A 84 -4.69 -13.15 -6.44
CA GLN A 84 -3.66 -14.17 -6.12
C GLN A 84 -2.26 -13.73 -6.54
N ASP A 85 -2.16 -12.97 -7.63
CA ASP A 85 -0.91 -12.49 -8.19
C ASP A 85 -1.16 -11.27 -9.07
N TYR A 86 -0.71 -10.09 -8.62
CA TYR A 86 -0.89 -8.85 -9.38
C TYR A 86 -0.10 -8.84 -10.69
N SER A 87 0.98 -9.64 -10.80
CA SER A 87 1.74 -9.72 -12.04
C SER A 87 0.95 -10.35 -13.19
N ASN A 88 -0.15 -11.05 -12.90
CA ASN A 88 -1.08 -11.62 -13.86
C ASN A 88 -2.32 -10.74 -14.11
N CYS A 89 -2.41 -9.59 -13.47
CA CYS A 89 -3.52 -8.65 -13.63
C CYS A 89 -3.30 -7.71 -14.82
N SER A 90 -4.28 -6.83 -15.06
CA SER A 90 -4.18 -5.79 -16.07
C SER A 90 -3.01 -4.83 -15.77
N LEU A 91 -2.51 -4.16 -16.81
CA LEU A 91 -1.44 -3.18 -16.66
C LEU A 91 -1.81 -2.06 -15.68
N ASP A 92 -3.07 -1.64 -15.66
CA ASP A 92 -3.55 -0.61 -14.73
C ASP A 92 -3.44 -1.08 -13.27
N LEU A 93 -3.82 -2.31 -12.97
CA LEU A 93 -3.68 -2.87 -11.64
C LEU A 93 -2.21 -3.09 -11.25
N GLN A 94 -1.37 -3.51 -12.17
CA GLN A 94 0.06 -3.60 -11.95
C GLN A 94 0.66 -2.23 -11.63
N ALA A 95 0.26 -1.18 -12.35
CA ALA A 95 0.72 0.18 -12.12
C ALA A 95 0.31 0.73 -10.75
N ILE A 96 -0.92 0.46 -10.30
CA ILE A 96 -1.39 0.78 -8.95
C ILE A 96 -0.55 0.03 -7.91
N PHE A 97 -0.32 -1.25 -8.11
CA PHE A 97 0.50 -2.08 -7.21
C PHE A 97 1.92 -1.52 -7.05
N ILE A 98 2.56 -1.11 -8.14
CA ILE A 98 3.89 -0.48 -8.11
C ILE A 98 3.87 0.86 -7.37
N HIS A 99 2.84 1.68 -7.58
CA HIS A 99 2.65 2.93 -6.81
C HIS A 99 2.63 2.65 -5.30
N GLU A 100 1.87 1.67 -4.87
CA GLU A 100 1.76 1.31 -3.45
C GLU A 100 3.08 0.73 -2.89
N LEU A 101 3.85 0.01 -3.68
CA LEU A 101 5.18 -0.44 -3.27
C LEU A 101 6.14 0.72 -2.98
N ALA A 102 5.98 1.87 -3.63
CA ALA A 102 6.74 3.07 -3.29
C ALA A 102 6.45 3.54 -1.86
N HIS A 103 5.20 3.47 -1.40
CA HIS A 103 4.85 3.78 -0.02
C HIS A 103 5.42 2.75 0.96
N ILE A 104 5.51 1.49 0.57
CA ILE A 104 6.18 0.44 1.36
C ILE A 104 7.68 0.74 1.48
N LEU A 105 8.33 1.12 0.39
CA LEU A 105 9.73 1.56 0.41
C LEU A 105 9.94 2.73 1.39
N GLN A 106 9.08 3.75 1.30
CA GLN A 106 9.13 4.91 2.19
C GLN A 106 9.01 4.49 3.66
N PHE A 107 8.08 3.61 3.98
CA PHE A 107 7.92 3.08 5.34
C PHE A 107 9.16 2.31 5.80
N GLN A 108 9.71 1.43 4.98
CA GLN A 108 10.92 0.67 5.31
C GLN A 108 12.13 1.59 5.50
N GLN A 109 12.16 2.74 4.84
CA GLN A 109 13.15 3.81 5.01
C GLN A 109 12.83 4.77 6.16
N LYS A 110 11.92 4.38 7.07
CA LYS A 110 11.54 5.15 8.28
C LYS A 110 10.77 6.45 8.00
N THR A 111 10.14 6.59 6.84
CA THR A 111 9.25 7.71 6.54
C THR A 111 7.88 7.47 7.19
N ASN A 112 7.36 8.47 7.89
CA ASN A 112 5.99 8.41 8.43
C ASN A 112 4.98 8.69 7.32
N VAL A 113 4.57 7.64 6.61
CA VAL A 113 3.67 7.72 5.44
C VAL A 113 2.28 8.22 5.87
N ILE A 114 1.78 7.77 7.00
CA ILE A 114 0.45 8.17 7.51
C ILE A 114 0.41 9.68 7.76
N LEU A 115 1.35 10.20 8.54
CA LEU A 115 1.39 11.62 8.88
C LEU A 115 1.62 12.50 7.65
N LYS A 116 2.57 12.15 6.80
CA LYS A 116 2.87 12.92 5.58
C LYS A 116 1.72 12.90 4.60
N GLY A 117 1.04 11.76 4.44
CA GLY A 117 -0.16 11.67 3.60
C GLY A 117 -1.30 12.55 4.12
N MET A 118 -1.53 12.59 5.43
CA MET A 118 -2.53 13.44 6.06
C MET A 118 -2.21 14.93 5.85
N LEU A 119 -0.94 15.33 5.99
CA LEU A 119 -0.52 16.72 5.78
C LEU A 119 -0.71 17.16 4.32
N LEU A 120 -0.39 16.30 3.35
CA LEU A 120 -0.61 16.60 1.93
C LEU A 120 -2.09 16.75 1.60
N GLN A 121 -2.94 15.87 2.13
CA GLN A 121 -4.39 15.95 1.95
C GLN A 121 -4.97 17.22 2.57
N THR A 122 -4.52 17.58 3.76
CA THR A 122 -4.94 18.80 4.45
C THR A 122 -4.56 20.04 3.61
N GLY A 123 -3.33 20.12 3.10
CA GLY A 123 -2.89 21.22 2.25
C GLY A 123 -3.73 21.34 0.97
N TYR A 124 -4.06 20.21 0.35
CA TYR A 124 -4.92 20.18 -0.84
C TYR A 124 -6.31 20.78 -0.57
N TYR A 125 -6.96 20.36 0.52
CA TYR A 125 -8.30 20.87 0.86
C TYR A 125 -8.28 22.29 1.39
N LEU A 126 -7.32 22.67 2.25
CA LEU A 126 -7.22 24.03 2.79
C LEU A 126 -6.91 25.09 1.72
N SER A 127 -6.23 24.70 0.64
CA SER A 127 -5.97 25.60 -0.49
C SER A 127 -7.12 25.72 -1.49
N PHE A 128 -8.31 25.17 -1.17
CA PHE A 128 -9.45 25.07 -2.09
C PHE A 128 -9.08 24.33 -3.38
N LYS A 129 -8.25 23.28 -3.26
CA LYS A 129 -7.74 22.46 -4.38
C LYS A 129 -6.82 23.23 -5.35
N LYS A 130 -6.36 24.40 -4.99
CA LYS A 130 -5.38 25.17 -5.78
C LYS A 130 -3.97 24.56 -5.68
N TYR A 131 -3.59 24.15 -4.48
CA TYR A 131 -2.38 23.37 -4.25
C TYR A 131 -2.69 21.90 -4.48
N ASN A 132 -2.14 21.30 -5.54
CA ASN A 132 -2.30 19.88 -5.82
C ASN A 132 -0.98 19.14 -5.54
N PRO A 133 -0.82 18.52 -4.35
CA PRO A 133 0.40 17.81 -3.98
C PRO A 133 0.57 16.50 -4.73
N TYR A 134 -0.46 16.01 -5.42
CA TYR A 134 -0.45 14.73 -6.14
C TYR A 134 0.09 14.88 -7.56
N HIS A 135 -0.03 16.08 -8.15
CA HIS A 135 0.53 16.37 -9.46
C HIS A 135 2.04 16.61 -9.35
N TYR A 136 2.81 15.99 -10.23
CA TYR A 136 4.24 16.25 -10.33
C TYR A 136 4.63 16.59 -11.76
N GLN A 137 5.71 17.34 -11.89
CA GLN A 137 6.40 17.55 -13.16
C GLN A 137 7.77 16.89 -13.07
N PHE A 138 8.09 16.00 -14.02
CA PHE A 138 9.40 15.38 -14.08
C PHE A 138 10.45 16.42 -14.46
N ILE A 139 11.45 16.59 -13.59
CA ILE A 139 12.59 17.47 -13.78
C ILE A 139 13.85 16.63 -13.72
N GLN A 140 14.61 16.60 -14.83
CA GLN A 140 15.76 15.71 -15.00
C GLN A 140 16.85 15.85 -13.91
N THR A 141 17.01 17.03 -13.34
CA THR A 141 18.01 17.33 -12.30
C THR A 141 17.50 17.09 -10.87
N LYS A 142 16.21 16.79 -10.70
CA LYS A 142 15.59 16.60 -9.39
C LYS A 142 15.68 15.14 -8.96
N THR A 143 16.15 14.91 -7.72
CA THR A 143 16.27 13.56 -7.16
C THR A 143 14.90 13.00 -6.74
N PHE A 144 14.75 11.67 -6.72
CA PHE A 144 13.54 11.00 -6.29
C PHE A 144 13.07 11.45 -4.90
N THR A 145 13.97 11.54 -3.93
CA THR A 145 13.65 11.92 -2.55
C THR A 145 13.25 13.38 -2.39
N SER A 146 13.46 14.22 -3.40
CA SER A 146 13.02 15.63 -3.41
C SER A 146 11.54 15.80 -3.73
N TYR A 147 10.89 14.77 -4.26
CA TYR A 147 9.45 14.76 -4.49
C TYR A 147 8.71 14.35 -3.20
N ASN A 148 7.45 14.77 -3.04
CA ASN A 148 6.66 14.31 -1.91
C ASN A 148 6.28 12.82 -2.04
N ILE A 149 5.73 12.24 -0.97
CA ILE A 149 5.49 10.78 -0.92
C ILE A 149 4.52 10.29 -2.00
N GLU A 150 3.48 11.09 -2.33
CA GLU A 150 2.51 10.72 -3.37
C GLU A 150 3.10 10.86 -4.77
N GLN A 151 3.85 11.92 -5.01
CA GLN A 151 4.58 12.11 -6.25
C GLN A 151 5.61 10.99 -6.47
N GLN A 152 6.28 10.52 -5.42
CA GLN A 152 7.18 9.37 -5.49
C GLN A 152 6.45 8.09 -5.93
N GLY A 153 5.22 7.87 -5.45
CA GLY A 153 4.38 6.77 -5.90
C GLY A 153 4.07 6.85 -7.39
N ASP A 154 3.69 8.02 -7.88
CA ASP A 154 3.40 8.25 -9.30
C ASP A 154 4.66 8.15 -10.16
N ILE A 155 5.81 8.58 -9.66
CA ILE A 155 7.11 8.41 -10.33
C ILE A 155 7.44 6.93 -10.47
N ALA A 156 7.28 6.12 -9.42
CA ALA A 156 7.50 4.68 -9.47
C ALA A 156 6.59 4.01 -10.51
N ARG A 157 5.31 4.38 -10.52
CA ARG A 157 4.36 3.95 -11.56
C ARG A 157 4.86 4.31 -12.97
N ASP A 158 5.30 5.54 -13.18
CA ASP A 158 5.70 6.03 -14.48
C ASP A 158 7.04 5.41 -14.96
N ILE A 159 7.94 5.09 -14.02
CA ILE A 159 9.13 4.27 -14.30
C ILE A 159 8.71 2.87 -14.77
N PHE A 160 7.78 2.23 -14.05
CA PHE A 160 7.25 0.92 -14.42
C PHE A 160 6.61 0.93 -15.81
N LEU A 161 5.84 1.97 -16.14
CA LEU A 161 5.22 2.17 -17.44
C LEU A 161 6.19 2.64 -18.52
N LYS A 162 7.46 2.80 -18.20
CA LYS A 162 8.53 3.26 -19.10
C LYS A 162 8.28 4.65 -19.70
N LYS A 163 7.60 5.53 -18.94
CA LYS A 163 7.34 6.92 -19.33
C LYS A 163 8.49 7.85 -18.97
N ILE A 164 9.25 7.52 -17.93
CA ILE A 164 10.40 8.28 -17.43
C ILE A 164 11.57 7.35 -17.12
N PRO A 165 12.82 7.85 -17.07
CA PRO A 165 13.96 7.06 -16.65
C PRO A 165 13.87 6.68 -15.17
N ASN A 166 14.56 5.60 -14.78
CA ASN A 166 14.57 5.15 -13.38
C ASN A 166 15.46 6.02 -12.51
N ILE A 167 14.87 7.04 -11.89
CA ILE A 167 15.55 7.92 -10.93
C ILE A 167 15.54 7.37 -9.50
N ILE A 168 14.93 6.21 -9.26
CA ILE A 168 14.97 5.53 -7.95
C ILE A 168 16.30 4.81 -7.77
N LEU A 169 16.76 4.09 -8.79
CA LEU A 169 18.00 3.31 -8.76
C LEU A 169 19.21 4.11 -9.22
N ASN A 170 19.02 5.09 -10.09
CA ASN A 170 20.09 5.89 -10.70
C ASN A 170 20.11 7.29 -10.08
N GLN A 171 20.50 7.37 -8.81
CA GLN A 171 20.69 8.63 -8.07
C GLN A 171 22.13 9.11 -8.18
#